data_6e3bb46a8c74af9742b4fc8dd8ed17ee
#
_entry.id   6e3bb46a8c74af9742b4fc8dd8ed17ee
#
_cell.length_a   1.000
_cell.length_b   1.000
_cell.length_c   1.000
_cell.angle_alpha   90.00
_cell.angle_beta   90.00
_cell.angle_gamma   90.00
#
_symmetry.space_group_name_H-M   'P 1'
#
loop_
_entity.id
_entity.type
_entity.pdbx_description
1 polymer ?
#
loop_
_entity_poly.entity_id
_entity_poly.type
_entity_poly.pdbx_seq_one_letter_code
_entity_poly.pdbx_strand_id
1 'polypeptide(L)'
;MADIKLPLPFIAQMEGLLGNDYATFEKALLLPSKRSIRVHPHKWKQALSLQPVPWNKQGYWLDEEATVTYDPLFHAGAYYVQEASSMFLAPLLEACIKDKEELTVLDLCAAPGGKSTLICDVLNEQHLLVSNEVIKTRVHILDENLLKWGYNNVIVTHNDPADFDRLGTFFDIIVVDAPCSGEGMFRKDPAAMNEWDEAHVEMCCSRQKRILGDIWQALKPGGIIIYSTCTFNRKENEENMRWMQEQYQAEGVELNIPIFDGIETGTESGINFYRFYPHKVTGEGFFASVIRKPETAEWTNHSGKREKWSKDRKAQQKQVIPEITKTILTKKDTYVFLHKEEYRCFSEIFKDALEQISMCLKIFRAGTPLGILKGKDFLPDSAVAVSIHLNKELFPSIELSYDEAIKYLSKEEFVLAQESKGWNIMCYKDVPLGWIKAMPNRFNNYFPPEWRIRNQWNGESKRFMIGE
;
A
#
# COMPACT_ATOMS: atom_id res chain seq x y z
N MET A 1 14.67 23.45 20.02
CA MET A 1 14.64 22.01 19.80
C MET A 1 14.62 21.38 21.18
N ALA A 2 13.63 20.51 21.47
CA ALA A 2 13.66 19.77 22.74
C ALA A 2 14.93 18.89 22.73
N ASP A 3 15.63 18.80 23.88
CA ASP A 3 16.76 17.88 24.04
C ASP A 3 16.24 16.45 23.86
N ILE A 4 16.39 15.91 22.65
CA ILE A 4 16.04 14.53 22.34
C ILE A 4 17.07 13.65 23.02
N LYS A 5 16.67 12.98 24.11
CA LYS A 5 17.54 12.10 24.88
C LYS A 5 17.17 10.65 24.57
N LEU A 6 18.06 9.95 23.85
CA LEU A 6 17.90 8.52 23.55
C LEU A 6 17.88 7.69 24.83
N PRO A 7 17.07 6.62 24.93
CA PRO A 7 17.05 5.70 26.06
C PRO A 7 18.43 5.06 26.29
N LEU A 8 18.92 5.00 27.53
CA LEU A 8 20.25 4.42 27.82
C LEU A 8 20.40 2.95 27.35
N PRO A 9 19.39 2.06 27.51
CA PRO A 9 19.51 0.71 26.98
C PRO A 9 19.61 0.67 25.45
N PHE A 10 18.91 1.59 24.73
CA PHE A 10 19.03 1.72 23.28
C PHE A 10 20.45 2.16 22.88
N ILE A 11 21.04 3.12 23.58
CA ILE A 11 22.43 3.54 23.36
C ILE A 11 23.37 2.33 23.48
N ALA A 12 23.30 1.60 24.58
CA ALA A 12 24.15 0.42 24.82
C ALA A 12 23.94 -0.65 23.74
N GLN A 13 22.70 -0.89 23.31
CA GLN A 13 22.37 -1.81 22.21
C GLN A 13 23.06 -1.38 20.90
N MET A 14 22.96 -0.09 20.55
CA MET A 14 23.48 0.42 19.29
C MET A 14 25.00 0.57 19.30
N GLU A 15 25.62 0.88 20.44
CA GLU A 15 27.08 0.84 20.61
C GLU A 15 27.61 -0.58 20.38
N GLY A 16 26.94 -1.58 20.93
CA GLY A 16 27.27 -2.99 20.72
C GLY A 16 27.11 -3.44 19.26
N LEU A 17 26.10 -2.92 18.55
CA LEU A 17 25.78 -3.27 17.15
C LEU A 17 26.71 -2.57 16.15
N LEU A 18 26.99 -1.27 16.36
CA LEU A 18 27.66 -0.42 15.38
C LEU A 18 29.15 -0.15 15.71
N GLY A 19 29.56 -0.38 16.95
CA GLY A 19 30.93 -0.13 17.39
C GLY A 19 31.38 1.31 17.08
N ASN A 20 32.43 1.45 16.26
CA ASN A 20 33.00 2.77 15.91
C ASN A 20 32.03 3.67 15.11
N ASP A 21 31.01 3.13 14.44
CA ASP A 21 30.05 3.88 13.65
C ASP A 21 28.96 4.52 14.52
N TYR A 22 28.83 4.13 15.80
CA TYR A 22 27.77 4.61 16.70
C TYR A 22 27.71 6.14 16.78
N ALA A 23 28.84 6.81 16.97
CA ALA A 23 28.87 8.27 17.11
C ALA A 23 28.34 9.00 15.84
N THR A 24 28.55 8.42 14.65
CA THR A 24 28.01 8.96 13.40
C THR A 24 26.53 8.66 13.26
N PHE A 25 26.09 7.49 13.68
CA PHE A 25 24.69 7.09 13.73
C PHE A 25 23.88 7.98 14.68
N GLU A 26 24.35 8.19 15.90
CA GLU A 26 23.71 9.05 16.89
C GLU A 26 23.51 10.49 16.34
N LYS A 27 24.53 11.05 15.73
CA LYS A 27 24.43 12.37 15.07
C LYS A 27 23.36 12.37 13.98
N ALA A 28 23.29 11.32 13.16
CA ALA A 28 22.30 11.21 12.10
C ALA A 28 20.87 11.09 12.62
N LEU A 29 20.64 10.45 13.77
CA LEU A 29 19.33 10.39 14.43
C LEU A 29 18.84 11.74 14.95
N LEU A 30 19.74 12.68 15.24
CA LEU A 30 19.40 14.02 15.71
C LEU A 30 19.08 15.01 14.57
N LEU A 31 19.36 14.62 13.31
CA LEU A 31 19.04 15.45 12.14
C LEU A 31 17.57 15.28 11.74
N PRO A 32 16.95 16.30 11.10
CA PRO A 32 15.60 16.17 10.55
C PRO A 32 15.51 14.99 9.56
N SER A 33 14.37 14.29 9.59
CA SER A 33 14.09 13.23 8.62
C SER A 33 13.84 13.81 7.23
N LYS A 34 14.45 13.25 6.19
CA LYS A 34 14.16 13.65 4.82
C LYS A 34 12.89 12.97 4.32
N ARG A 35 11.99 13.73 3.71
CA ARG A 35 10.75 13.22 3.14
C ARG A 35 10.98 12.71 1.71
N SER A 36 10.15 11.79 1.28
CA SER A 36 10.16 11.24 -0.08
C SER A 36 8.77 10.92 -0.57
N ILE A 37 8.63 10.86 -1.88
CA ILE A 37 7.41 10.44 -2.57
C ILE A 37 7.72 9.29 -3.53
N ARG A 38 6.70 8.50 -3.82
CA ARG A 38 6.71 7.54 -4.90
C ARG A 38 5.61 7.90 -5.90
N VAL A 39 6.01 8.13 -7.15
CA VAL A 39 5.13 8.58 -8.23
C VAL A 39 4.39 7.39 -8.85
N HIS A 40 3.12 7.59 -9.18
CA HIS A 40 2.31 6.57 -9.82
C HIS A 40 2.67 6.42 -11.31
N PRO A 41 3.09 5.23 -11.80
CA PRO A 41 3.63 5.05 -13.14
C PRO A 41 2.61 5.31 -14.28
N HIS A 42 1.31 5.17 -14.01
CA HIS A 42 0.25 5.36 -15.01
C HIS A 42 -0.41 6.74 -14.95
N LYS A 43 -0.43 7.41 -13.78
CA LYS A 43 -1.11 8.69 -13.60
C LYS A 43 -0.20 9.89 -13.85
N TRP A 44 1.10 9.74 -13.65
CA TRP A 44 2.07 10.79 -13.87
C TRP A 44 3.24 10.28 -14.72
N LYS A 45 3.44 10.88 -15.90
CA LYS A 45 4.46 10.43 -16.88
C LYS A 45 5.56 11.45 -17.13
N GLN A 46 5.41 12.67 -16.57
CA GLN A 46 6.39 13.73 -16.78
C GLN A 46 7.61 13.50 -15.88
N ALA A 47 8.80 13.86 -16.39
CA ALA A 47 10.01 13.82 -15.60
C ALA A 47 9.93 14.84 -14.44
N LEU A 48 10.51 14.49 -13.31
CA LEU A 48 10.61 15.38 -12.15
C LEU A 48 12.03 15.89 -11.99
N SER A 49 12.16 17.18 -11.66
CA SER A 49 13.44 17.80 -11.32
C SER A 49 13.81 17.56 -9.84
N LEU A 50 13.50 16.39 -9.31
CA LEU A 50 13.76 15.97 -7.94
C LEU A 50 14.89 14.94 -7.90
N GLN A 51 15.62 14.88 -6.79
CA GLN A 51 16.66 13.87 -6.58
C GLN A 51 16.01 12.47 -6.50
N PRO A 52 16.40 11.49 -7.34
CA PRO A 52 15.83 10.15 -7.30
C PRO A 52 16.29 9.36 -6.07
N VAL A 53 15.44 8.45 -5.61
CA VAL A 53 15.80 7.41 -4.64
C VAL A 53 16.50 6.28 -5.40
N PRO A 54 17.76 5.93 -5.08
CA PRO A 54 18.56 5.03 -5.92
C PRO A 54 17.97 3.64 -6.15
N TRP A 55 17.24 3.10 -5.18
CA TRP A 55 16.65 1.76 -5.21
C TRP A 55 15.19 1.71 -5.66
N ASN A 56 14.62 2.84 -6.12
CA ASN A 56 13.25 2.86 -6.63
C ASN A 56 13.09 3.85 -7.78
N LYS A 57 12.70 3.34 -8.95
CA LYS A 57 12.58 4.13 -10.20
C LYS A 57 11.54 5.25 -10.12
N GLN A 58 10.52 5.09 -9.27
CA GLN A 58 9.45 6.07 -9.05
C GLN A 58 9.65 6.88 -7.77
N GLY A 59 10.73 6.61 -7.01
CA GLY A 59 11.03 7.28 -5.75
C GLY A 59 11.80 8.57 -5.94
N TYR A 60 11.40 9.64 -5.21
CA TYR A 60 12.06 10.94 -5.25
C TYR A 60 12.10 11.56 -3.86
N TRP A 61 13.20 12.25 -3.57
CA TRP A 61 13.32 13.04 -2.35
C TRP A 61 12.58 14.36 -2.46
N LEU A 62 11.94 14.78 -1.38
CA LEU A 62 11.32 16.10 -1.25
C LEU A 62 12.22 17.06 -0.47
N ASP A 63 12.00 18.35 -0.68
CA ASP A 63 12.51 19.39 0.21
C ASP A 63 11.83 19.24 1.60
N GLU A 64 12.54 19.55 2.67
CA GLU A 64 12.10 19.33 4.06
C GLU A 64 10.81 20.06 4.42
N GLU A 65 10.59 21.26 3.87
CA GLU A 65 9.46 22.13 4.18
C GLU A 65 8.21 21.90 3.30
N ALA A 66 8.26 20.94 2.38
CA ALA A 66 7.21 20.73 1.38
C ALA A 66 5.91 20.18 1.98
N THR A 67 4.79 20.88 1.85
CA THR A 67 3.46 20.42 2.26
C THR A 67 2.68 19.89 1.05
N VAL A 68 2.39 18.60 1.03
CA VAL A 68 1.71 17.91 -0.09
C VAL A 68 0.18 17.98 -0.03
N THR A 69 -0.40 18.31 1.12
CA THR A 69 -1.86 18.30 1.35
C THR A 69 -2.62 19.22 0.37
N TYR A 70 -1.97 20.25 -0.12
CA TYR A 70 -2.57 21.23 -1.05
C TYR A 70 -2.19 20.98 -2.50
N ASP A 71 -1.59 19.84 -2.82
CA ASP A 71 -1.41 19.40 -4.20
C ASP A 71 -2.63 18.57 -4.65
N PRO A 72 -3.43 19.03 -5.64
CA PRO A 72 -4.57 18.26 -6.13
C PRO A 72 -4.20 16.85 -6.60
N LEU A 73 -3.00 16.67 -7.12
CA LEU A 73 -2.51 15.40 -7.64
C LEU A 73 -2.21 14.37 -6.54
N PHE A 74 -1.91 14.81 -5.31
CA PHE A 74 -1.86 13.92 -4.15
C PHE A 74 -3.22 13.26 -3.88
N HIS A 75 -4.30 14.04 -3.97
CA HIS A 75 -5.67 13.54 -3.76
C HIS A 75 -6.17 12.65 -4.89
N ALA A 76 -5.64 12.82 -6.10
CA ALA A 76 -5.87 11.94 -7.25
C ALA A 76 -5.10 10.62 -7.18
N GLY A 77 -4.19 10.46 -6.21
CA GLY A 77 -3.29 9.31 -6.14
C GLY A 77 -2.25 9.28 -7.24
N ALA A 78 -1.81 10.45 -7.74
CA ALA A 78 -0.73 10.54 -8.72
C ALA A 78 0.66 10.28 -8.09
N TYR A 79 0.76 10.35 -6.77
CA TYR A 79 1.92 9.93 -5.99
C TYR A 79 1.51 9.61 -4.55
N TYR A 80 2.38 8.89 -3.85
CA TYR A 80 2.26 8.53 -2.44
C TYR A 80 3.45 9.08 -1.64
N VAL A 81 3.20 9.67 -0.47
CA VAL A 81 4.28 10.05 0.46
C VAL A 81 4.74 8.79 1.19
N GLN A 82 5.90 8.29 0.80
CA GLN A 82 6.46 7.05 1.31
C GLN A 82 7.89 7.25 1.79
N GLU A 83 8.25 6.63 2.91
CA GLU A 83 9.62 6.61 3.40
C GLU A 83 10.51 5.84 2.43
N ALA A 84 11.67 6.42 2.09
CA ALA A 84 12.51 5.93 1.00
C ALA A 84 13.10 4.54 1.24
N SER A 85 13.58 4.23 2.45
CA SER A 85 14.17 2.91 2.76
C SER A 85 13.14 1.80 2.56
N SER A 86 11.87 2.06 2.91
CA SER A 86 10.77 1.11 2.71
C SER A 86 10.45 0.84 1.23
N MET A 87 10.84 1.73 0.32
CA MET A 87 10.71 1.53 -1.13
C MET A 87 11.64 0.42 -1.66
N PHE A 88 12.62 -0.03 -0.85
CA PHE A 88 13.49 -1.16 -1.19
C PHE A 88 12.72 -2.49 -1.31
N LEU A 89 11.49 -2.54 -0.87
CA LEU A 89 10.60 -3.67 -1.16
C LEU A 89 10.45 -3.91 -2.68
N ALA A 90 10.55 -2.86 -3.52
CA ALA A 90 10.38 -2.99 -4.98
C ALA A 90 11.43 -3.92 -5.61
N PRO A 91 12.76 -3.69 -5.50
CA PRO A 91 13.75 -4.59 -6.10
C PRO A 91 13.71 -6.00 -5.50
N LEU A 92 13.33 -6.17 -4.22
CA LEU A 92 13.16 -7.50 -3.64
C LEU A 92 12.00 -8.24 -4.31
N LEU A 93 10.85 -7.59 -4.43
CA LEU A 93 9.67 -8.19 -5.03
C LEU A 93 9.86 -8.43 -6.54
N GLU A 94 10.44 -7.46 -7.27
CA GLU A 94 10.78 -7.62 -8.71
C GLU A 94 11.63 -8.87 -8.95
N ALA A 95 12.63 -9.12 -8.10
CA ALA A 95 13.48 -10.32 -8.20
C ALA A 95 12.71 -11.62 -7.89
N CYS A 96 11.72 -11.57 -6.97
CA CYS A 96 10.91 -12.73 -6.60
C CYS A 96 9.87 -13.12 -7.65
N ILE A 97 9.32 -12.16 -8.41
CA ILE A 97 8.26 -12.39 -9.41
C ILE A 97 8.78 -12.62 -10.82
N LYS A 98 10.08 -12.42 -11.04
CA LYS A 98 10.68 -12.53 -12.37
C LYS A 98 10.31 -13.85 -13.05
N ASP A 99 9.86 -13.77 -14.29
CA ASP A 99 9.49 -14.90 -15.15
C ASP A 99 8.33 -15.77 -14.59
N LYS A 100 7.51 -15.24 -13.65
CA LYS A 100 6.33 -15.90 -13.10
C LYS A 100 5.04 -15.24 -13.56
N GLU A 101 4.00 -16.04 -13.73
CA GLU A 101 2.67 -15.61 -14.18
C GLU A 101 1.62 -15.89 -13.08
N GLU A 102 0.60 -15.03 -13.02
CA GLU A 102 -0.63 -15.21 -12.21
C GLU A 102 -0.39 -15.51 -10.71
N LEU A 103 0.60 -14.84 -10.10
CA LEU A 103 0.88 -15.01 -8.68
C LEU A 103 -0.23 -14.44 -7.80
N THR A 104 -0.41 -15.08 -6.64
CA THR A 104 -1.18 -14.55 -5.51
C THR A 104 -0.24 -14.00 -4.44
N VAL A 105 -0.32 -12.72 -4.18
CA VAL A 105 0.54 -11.99 -3.23
C VAL A 105 -0.28 -11.45 -2.07
N LEU A 106 0.19 -11.66 -0.85
CA LEU A 106 -0.40 -11.09 0.36
C LEU A 106 0.51 -10.00 0.94
N ASP A 107 -0.03 -8.82 1.21
CA ASP A 107 0.52 -7.84 2.13
C ASP A 107 -0.23 -7.98 3.47
N LEU A 108 0.41 -8.59 4.47
CA LEU A 108 -0.26 -9.06 5.68
C LEU A 108 -0.56 -7.96 6.70
N CYS A 109 0.32 -6.96 6.80
CA CYS A 109 0.24 -5.85 7.75
C CYS A 109 0.22 -4.52 6.98
N ALA A 110 -0.79 -4.36 6.13
CA ALA A 110 -0.73 -3.48 4.96
C ALA A 110 -0.92 -1.97 5.26
N ALA A 111 -1.66 -1.60 6.32
CA ALA A 111 -1.95 -0.20 6.56
C ALA A 111 -0.72 0.63 6.96
N PRO A 112 -0.63 1.87 6.47
CA PRO A 112 -1.66 2.66 5.77
C PRO A 112 -1.75 2.45 4.25
N GLY A 113 -0.93 1.58 3.62
CA GLY A 113 -1.02 1.26 2.20
C GLY A 113 0.19 1.66 1.35
N GLY A 114 1.24 2.22 1.94
CA GLY A 114 2.45 2.61 1.21
C GLY A 114 3.15 1.43 0.52
N LYS A 115 3.29 0.30 1.22
CA LYS A 115 3.82 -0.94 0.65
C LYS A 115 2.82 -1.60 -0.29
N SER A 116 1.53 -1.68 0.07
CA SER A 116 0.50 -2.23 -0.82
C SER A 116 0.43 -1.51 -2.17
N THR A 117 0.46 -0.17 -2.19
CA THR A 117 0.46 0.61 -3.44
C THR A 117 1.74 0.43 -4.24
N LEU A 118 2.90 0.24 -3.59
CA LEU A 118 4.15 -0.13 -4.24
C LEU A 118 4.05 -1.55 -4.86
N ILE A 119 3.49 -2.50 -4.11
CA ILE A 119 3.26 -3.86 -4.61
C ILE A 119 2.36 -3.85 -5.84
N CYS A 120 1.28 -3.03 -5.87
CA CYS A 120 0.44 -2.87 -7.06
C CYS A 120 1.25 -2.49 -8.30
N ASP A 121 2.21 -1.55 -8.18
CA ASP A 121 3.02 -1.09 -9.31
C ASP A 121 3.96 -2.19 -9.82
N VAL A 122 4.56 -2.97 -8.91
CA VAL A 122 5.47 -4.09 -9.25
C VAL A 122 4.70 -5.26 -9.85
N LEU A 123 3.58 -5.63 -9.26
CA LEU A 123 2.74 -6.74 -9.71
C LEU A 123 2.02 -6.45 -11.02
N ASN A 124 1.78 -5.17 -11.31
CA ASN A 124 0.90 -4.73 -12.39
C ASN A 124 -0.48 -5.43 -12.32
N GLU A 125 -1.06 -5.81 -13.45
CA GLU A 125 -2.38 -6.44 -13.51
C GLU A 125 -2.35 -7.95 -13.75
N GLN A 126 -1.16 -8.54 -13.84
CA GLN A 126 -0.98 -9.98 -14.12
C GLN A 126 -1.03 -10.82 -12.84
N HIS A 127 -0.99 -10.18 -11.67
CA HIS A 127 -0.94 -10.85 -10.38
C HIS A 127 -2.06 -10.33 -9.47
N LEU A 128 -2.46 -11.13 -8.49
CA LEU A 128 -3.44 -10.74 -7.48
C LEU A 128 -2.74 -10.18 -6.24
N LEU A 129 -3.19 -9.02 -5.75
CA LEU A 129 -2.82 -8.52 -4.44
C LEU A 129 -3.98 -8.69 -3.44
N VAL A 130 -3.68 -9.32 -2.31
CA VAL A 130 -4.52 -9.30 -1.11
C VAL A 130 -3.82 -8.43 -0.08
N SER A 131 -4.47 -7.35 0.38
CA SER A 131 -3.94 -6.44 1.41
C SER A 131 -4.76 -6.57 2.68
N ASN A 132 -4.13 -7.02 3.76
CA ASN A 132 -4.80 -7.28 5.03
C ASN A 132 -4.40 -6.28 6.12
N GLU A 133 -5.36 -5.91 6.95
CA GLU A 133 -5.12 -5.13 8.16
C GLU A 133 -6.03 -5.60 9.30
N VAL A 134 -5.43 -5.91 10.45
CA VAL A 134 -6.16 -6.43 11.62
C VAL A 134 -6.87 -5.31 12.40
N ILE A 135 -6.43 -4.07 12.30
CA ILE A 135 -6.98 -2.94 13.05
C ILE A 135 -8.07 -2.26 12.20
N LYS A 136 -9.32 -2.34 12.67
CA LYS A 136 -10.50 -1.84 11.93
C LYS A 136 -10.40 -0.37 11.49
N THR A 137 -9.87 0.51 12.32
CA THR A 137 -9.71 1.93 11.98
C THR A 137 -8.67 2.15 10.89
N ARG A 138 -7.62 1.32 10.84
CA ARG A 138 -6.54 1.42 9.85
C ARG A 138 -6.92 0.81 8.50
N VAL A 139 -7.83 -0.20 8.47
CA VAL A 139 -8.26 -0.80 7.20
C VAL A 139 -8.98 0.20 6.29
N HIS A 140 -9.69 1.18 6.86
CA HIS A 140 -10.33 2.24 6.07
C HIS A 140 -9.31 3.15 5.38
N ILE A 141 -8.20 3.46 6.04
CA ILE A 141 -7.11 4.27 5.48
C ILE A 141 -6.40 3.50 4.36
N LEU A 142 -6.15 2.21 4.58
CA LEU A 142 -5.59 1.30 3.58
C LEU A 142 -6.47 1.26 2.32
N ASP A 143 -7.77 1.08 2.52
CA ASP A 143 -8.74 0.98 1.44
C ASP A 143 -8.83 2.28 0.61
N GLU A 144 -8.89 3.44 1.29
CA GLU A 144 -8.88 4.74 0.63
C GLU A 144 -7.63 4.93 -0.24
N ASN A 145 -6.45 4.60 0.29
CA ASN A 145 -5.20 4.73 -0.46
C ASN A 145 -5.14 3.80 -1.68
N LEU A 146 -5.60 2.56 -1.54
CA LEU A 146 -5.69 1.62 -2.66
C LEU A 146 -6.74 2.01 -3.70
N LEU A 147 -7.89 2.57 -3.28
CA LEU A 147 -8.88 3.12 -4.21
C LEU A 147 -8.31 4.30 -5.01
N LYS A 148 -7.63 5.23 -4.33
CA LYS A 148 -6.96 6.34 -4.99
C LYS A 148 -5.82 5.88 -5.91
N TRP A 149 -5.16 4.75 -5.59
CA TRP A 149 -4.14 4.17 -6.45
C TRP A 149 -4.73 3.56 -7.72
N GLY A 150 -5.89 2.93 -7.68
CA GLY A 150 -6.79 2.71 -8.82
C GLY A 150 -6.62 1.41 -9.61
N TYR A 151 -5.93 0.40 -9.07
CA TYR A 151 -5.88 -0.96 -9.64
C TYR A 151 -7.12 -1.77 -9.28
N ASN A 152 -7.56 -2.68 -10.16
CA ASN A 152 -8.76 -3.50 -9.98
C ASN A 152 -8.50 -4.95 -9.54
N ASN A 153 -7.25 -5.40 -9.51
CA ASN A 153 -6.80 -6.73 -9.09
C ASN A 153 -6.42 -6.78 -7.59
N VAL A 154 -7.12 -6.02 -6.76
CA VAL A 154 -6.83 -5.87 -5.33
C VAL A 154 -8.02 -6.32 -4.49
N ILE A 155 -7.74 -7.12 -3.46
CA ILE A 155 -8.68 -7.49 -2.40
C ILE A 155 -8.18 -6.93 -1.07
N VAL A 156 -8.99 -6.13 -0.39
CA VAL A 156 -8.73 -5.65 0.96
C VAL A 156 -9.46 -6.53 1.96
N THR A 157 -8.75 -7.04 2.95
CA THR A 157 -9.28 -7.93 3.99
C THR A 157 -9.06 -7.36 5.40
N HIS A 158 -9.85 -7.86 6.34
CA HIS A 158 -9.78 -7.47 7.75
C HIS A 158 -9.85 -8.71 8.63
N ASN A 159 -8.68 -9.35 8.83
CA ASN A 159 -8.57 -10.64 9.52
C ASN A 159 -7.32 -10.68 10.40
N ASP A 160 -7.35 -11.51 11.45
CA ASP A 160 -6.14 -11.89 12.17
C ASP A 160 -5.29 -12.82 11.27
N PRO A 161 -3.95 -12.82 11.37
CA PRO A 161 -3.08 -13.74 10.62
C PRO A 161 -3.49 -15.22 10.72
N ALA A 162 -3.97 -15.66 11.88
CA ALA A 162 -4.43 -17.04 12.10
C ALA A 162 -5.67 -17.42 11.26
N ASP A 163 -6.50 -16.45 10.83
CA ASP A 163 -7.66 -16.71 9.99
C ASP A 163 -7.29 -17.25 8.60
N PHE A 164 -6.07 -16.95 8.13
CA PHE A 164 -5.58 -17.35 6.81
C PHE A 164 -5.31 -18.85 6.69
N ASP A 165 -5.14 -19.56 7.79
CA ASP A 165 -5.05 -21.04 7.81
C ASP A 165 -6.25 -21.71 7.12
N ARG A 166 -7.42 -21.07 7.13
CA ARG A 166 -8.63 -21.56 6.45
C ARG A 166 -8.52 -21.63 4.92
N LEU A 167 -7.56 -20.89 4.33
CA LEU A 167 -7.29 -20.94 2.89
C LEU A 167 -6.45 -22.14 2.50
N GLY A 168 -5.72 -22.75 3.46
CA GLY A 168 -4.65 -23.69 3.17
C GLY A 168 -3.51 -22.98 2.41
N THR A 169 -2.72 -23.75 1.69
CA THR A 169 -1.62 -23.23 0.87
C THR A 169 -2.16 -22.44 -0.33
N PHE A 170 -2.13 -21.12 -0.24
CA PHE A 170 -2.78 -20.24 -1.21
C PHE A 170 -1.85 -19.20 -1.84
N PHE A 171 -0.96 -18.58 -1.06
CA PHE A 171 -0.12 -17.48 -1.51
C PHE A 171 1.22 -17.95 -2.05
N ASP A 172 1.64 -17.35 -3.17
CA ASP A 172 2.97 -17.53 -3.75
C ASP A 172 4.02 -16.67 -3.01
N ILE A 173 3.61 -15.44 -2.64
CA ILE A 173 4.46 -14.49 -1.92
C ILE A 173 3.64 -13.86 -0.78
N ILE A 174 4.26 -13.76 0.38
CA ILE A 174 3.70 -13.03 1.53
C ILE A 174 4.68 -11.95 1.94
N VAL A 175 4.24 -10.70 1.96
CA VAL A 175 4.98 -9.56 2.51
C VAL A 175 4.51 -9.35 3.95
N VAL A 176 5.46 -9.34 4.88
CA VAL A 176 5.22 -9.12 6.31
C VAL A 176 6.03 -7.92 6.75
N ASP A 177 5.44 -6.71 6.62
CA ASP A 177 5.97 -5.52 7.28
C ASP A 177 5.53 -5.54 8.74
N ALA A 178 6.33 -6.17 9.56
CA ALA A 178 5.91 -6.57 10.89
C ALA A 178 5.78 -5.37 11.85
N PRO A 179 4.73 -5.32 12.68
CA PRO A 179 4.68 -4.36 13.77
C PRO A 179 5.88 -4.57 14.69
N CYS A 180 6.68 -3.53 14.90
CA CYS A 180 7.96 -3.58 15.58
C CYS A 180 8.11 -2.48 16.64
N SER A 181 9.22 -2.47 17.38
CA SER A 181 9.54 -1.48 18.41
C SER A 181 9.75 -0.06 17.88
N GLY A 182 9.90 0.09 16.54
CA GLY A 182 9.91 1.40 15.89
C GLY A 182 11.17 2.24 16.11
N GLU A 183 12.31 1.65 16.40
CA GLU A 183 13.58 2.36 16.62
C GLU A 183 13.98 3.26 15.44
N GLY A 184 13.66 2.84 14.20
CA GLY A 184 13.88 3.62 13.00
C GLY A 184 12.91 4.80 12.84
N MET A 185 11.92 4.96 13.72
CA MET A 185 10.97 6.07 13.71
C MET A 185 11.34 7.20 14.68
N PHE A 186 12.35 7.03 15.53
CA PHE A 186 12.72 7.98 16.58
C PHE A 186 12.93 9.40 16.08
N ARG A 187 13.46 9.54 14.88
CA ARG A 187 13.68 10.82 14.19
C ARG A 187 12.39 11.50 13.72
N LYS A 188 11.37 10.71 13.38
CA LYS A 188 10.06 11.18 12.87
C LYS A 188 9.03 11.34 13.97
N ASP A 189 9.07 10.46 14.94
CA ASP A 189 8.09 10.38 16.02
C ASP A 189 8.80 10.30 17.39
N PRO A 190 9.00 11.44 18.03
CA PRO A 190 9.59 11.46 19.38
C PRO A 190 8.79 10.67 20.41
N ALA A 191 7.49 10.42 20.20
CA ALA A 191 6.69 9.60 21.12
C ALA A 191 7.17 8.14 21.09
N ALA A 192 7.62 7.62 19.93
CA ALA A 192 8.17 6.28 19.82
C ALA A 192 9.38 6.04 20.76
N MET A 193 10.20 7.07 21.01
CA MET A 193 11.29 6.97 21.98
C MET A 193 10.80 6.84 23.41
N ASN A 194 9.69 7.50 23.75
CA ASN A 194 9.14 7.47 25.11
C ASN A 194 8.43 6.13 25.41
N GLU A 195 7.95 5.46 24.38
CA GLU A 195 7.30 4.15 24.49
C GLU A 195 8.30 2.98 24.41
N TRP A 196 9.52 3.24 23.96
CA TRP A 196 10.53 2.23 23.76
C TRP A 196 11.21 1.82 25.07
N ASP A 197 11.20 0.55 25.38
CA ASP A 197 12.01 -0.13 26.37
C ASP A 197 12.29 -1.58 25.93
N GLU A 198 13.15 -2.29 26.67
CA GLU A 198 13.51 -3.67 26.36
C GLU A 198 12.30 -4.64 26.46
N ALA A 199 11.35 -4.36 27.34
CA ALA A 199 10.13 -5.18 27.47
C ALA A 199 9.21 -4.99 26.24
N HIS A 200 9.13 -3.76 25.69
CA HIS A 200 8.44 -3.48 24.45
C HIS A 200 9.06 -4.24 23.27
N VAL A 201 10.39 -4.26 23.16
CA VAL A 201 11.12 -5.04 22.14
C VAL A 201 10.77 -6.53 22.25
N GLU A 202 10.79 -7.13 23.43
CA GLU A 202 10.44 -8.53 23.65
C GLU A 202 8.97 -8.83 23.30
N MET A 203 8.05 -7.93 23.63
CA MET A 203 6.65 -8.04 23.25
C MET A 203 6.48 -7.98 21.72
N CYS A 204 7.18 -7.08 21.04
CA CYS A 204 7.16 -6.99 19.58
C CYS A 204 7.72 -8.25 18.93
N CYS A 205 8.87 -8.74 19.41
CA CYS A 205 9.48 -9.98 18.95
C CYS A 205 8.51 -11.19 19.07
N SER A 206 7.86 -11.32 20.24
CA SER A 206 6.87 -12.38 20.47
C SER A 206 5.68 -12.28 19.51
N ARG A 207 5.18 -11.05 19.25
CA ARG A 207 4.11 -10.79 18.30
C ARG A 207 4.52 -11.14 16.88
N GLN A 208 5.74 -10.78 16.47
CA GLN A 208 6.27 -11.08 15.13
C GLN A 208 6.38 -12.59 14.91
N LYS A 209 6.90 -13.34 15.88
CA LYS A 209 6.95 -14.81 15.82
C LYS A 209 5.57 -15.42 15.69
N ARG A 210 4.56 -14.92 16.44
CA ARG A 210 3.17 -15.35 16.29
C ARG A 210 2.67 -15.08 14.87
N ILE A 211 2.83 -13.85 14.35
CA ILE A 211 2.38 -13.49 12.99
C ILE A 211 3.01 -14.38 11.93
N LEU A 212 4.35 -14.59 12.00
CA LEU A 212 5.06 -15.44 11.05
C LEU A 212 4.62 -16.90 11.13
N GLY A 213 4.43 -17.44 12.34
CA GLY A 213 3.95 -18.79 12.55
C GLY A 213 2.52 -19.01 12.05
N ASP A 214 1.61 -18.08 12.37
CA ASP A 214 0.21 -18.16 11.95
C ASP A 214 0.06 -18.12 10.43
N ILE A 215 0.85 -17.27 9.74
CA ILE A 215 0.72 -17.10 8.29
C ILE A 215 1.44 -18.17 7.46
N TRP A 216 2.38 -18.92 8.07
CA TRP A 216 3.20 -19.91 7.36
C TRP A 216 2.41 -20.96 6.62
N GLN A 217 1.27 -21.38 7.17
CA GLN A 217 0.43 -22.41 6.56
C GLN A 217 -0.22 -21.92 5.25
N ALA A 218 -0.50 -20.63 5.15
CA ALA A 218 -1.09 -20.03 3.95
C ALA A 218 -0.09 -19.86 2.80
N LEU A 219 1.22 -20.02 3.06
CA LEU A 219 2.26 -19.97 2.03
C LEU A 219 2.36 -21.31 1.30
N LYS A 220 2.42 -21.28 -0.03
CA LYS A 220 2.63 -22.47 -0.87
C LYS A 220 4.01 -23.09 -0.63
N PRO A 221 4.21 -24.42 -0.83
CA PRO A 221 5.55 -24.99 -0.99
C PRO A 221 6.34 -24.25 -2.08
N GLY A 222 7.61 -23.92 -1.83
CA GLY A 222 8.42 -23.07 -2.70
C GLY A 222 8.05 -21.58 -2.67
N GLY A 223 7.00 -21.21 -1.94
CA GLY A 223 6.56 -19.82 -1.77
C GLY A 223 7.54 -19.00 -0.92
N ILE A 224 7.42 -17.68 -0.99
CA ILE A 224 8.38 -16.72 -0.44
C ILE A 224 7.73 -15.82 0.60
N ILE A 225 8.40 -15.59 1.72
CA ILE A 225 8.11 -14.49 2.64
C ILE A 225 9.16 -13.39 2.46
N ILE A 226 8.71 -12.16 2.23
CA ILE A 226 9.53 -10.94 2.34
C ILE A 226 9.18 -10.33 3.70
N TYR A 227 10.11 -10.43 4.64
CA TYR A 227 9.98 -9.89 5.99
C TYR A 227 10.65 -8.54 6.10
N SER A 228 10.01 -7.56 6.73
CA SER A 228 10.60 -6.25 6.98
C SER A 228 10.16 -5.67 8.33
N THR A 229 11.01 -4.80 8.87
CA THR A 229 10.75 -3.99 10.06
C THR A 229 11.36 -2.60 9.90
N CYS A 230 10.90 -1.64 10.72
CA CYS A 230 11.53 -0.34 10.85
C CYS A 230 12.33 -0.24 12.18
N THR A 231 13.07 -1.27 12.55
CA THR A 231 13.89 -1.29 13.77
C THR A 231 15.30 -1.76 13.50
N PHE A 232 16.24 -1.46 14.40
CA PHE A 232 17.65 -1.79 14.24
C PHE A 232 18.08 -3.05 14.99
N ASN A 233 17.35 -3.43 16.07
CA ASN A 233 17.80 -4.53 16.94
C ASN A 233 17.75 -5.89 16.24
N ARG A 234 18.63 -6.79 16.69
CA ARG A 234 18.75 -8.14 16.10
C ARG A 234 17.61 -9.07 16.52
N LYS A 235 17.00 -8.84 17.70
CA LYS A 235 15.94 -9.70 18.23
C LYS A 235 14.72 -9.75 17.31
N GLU A 236 14.33 -8.57 16.80
CA GLU A 236 13.19 -8.43 15.90
C GLU A 236 13.55 -8.73 14.43
N ASN A 237 14.83 -8.81 14.10
CA ASN A 237 15.36 -8.93 12.75
C ASN A 237 15.97 -10.32 12.51
N GLU A 238 17.30 -10.46 12.56
CA GLU A 238 18.00 -11.71 12.22
C GLU A 238 17.60 -12.88 13.11
N GLU A 239 17.33 -12.64 14.41
CA GLU A 239 16.92 -13.71 15.32
C GLU A 239 15.54 -14.27 14.98
N ASN A 240 14.63 -13.44 14.44
CA ASN A 240 13.37 -13.94 13.91
C ASN A 240 13.56 -14.79 12.66
N MET A 241 14.48 -14.42 11.79
CA MET A 241 14.80 -15.22 10.60
C MET A 241 15.47 -16.56 10.97
N ARG A 242 16.39 -16.55 11.93
CA ARG A 242 16.97 -17.76 12.50
C ARG A 242 15.87 -18.66 13.11
N TRP A 243 14.96 -18.08 13.88
CA TRP A 243 13.82 -18.81 14.45
C TRP A 243 12.94 -19.44 13.38
N MET A 244 12.68 -18.74 12.26
CA MET A 244 11.94 -19.32 11.12
C MET A 244 12.68 -20.53 10.50
N GLN A 245 14.00 -20.46 10.40
CA GLN A 245 14.82 -21.56 9.93
C GLN A 245 14.74 -22.77 10.90
N GLU A 246 14.89 -22.53 12.20
CA GLU A 246 14.88 -23.57 13.22
C GLU A 246 13.51 -24.27 13.39
N GLN A 247 12.42 -23.49 13.34
CA GLN A 247 11.08 -23.99 13.60
C GLN A 247 10.37 -24.53 12.35
N TYR A 248 10.64 -23.92 11.20
CA TYR A 248 9.89 -24.18 9.95
C TYR A 248 10.80 -24.63 8.80
N GLN A 249 12.09 -24.78 9.03
CA GLN A 249 13.07 -25.15 8.00
C GLN A 249 13.06 -24.15 6.82
N ALA A 250 12.77 -22.87 7.11
CA ALA A 250 12.78 -21.82 6.11
C ALA A 250 14.19 -21.71 5.49
N GLU A 251 14.23 -21.58 4.19
CA GLU A 251 15.47 -21.49 3.40
C GLU A 251 15.77 -20.03 3.04
N GLY A 252 17.04 -19.63 3.05
CA GLY A 252 17.46 -18.35 2.52
C GLY A 252 17.28 -18.30 0.99
N VAL A 253 16.95 -17.14 0.47
CA VAL A 253 16.83 -16.89 -0.98
C VAL A 253 17.96 -15.99 -1.44
N GLU A 254 18.71 -16.46 -2.43
CA GLU A 254 19.69 -15.61 -3.11
C GLU A 254 18.98 -14.80 -4.19
N LEU A 255 18.99 -13.48 -4.05
CA LEU A 255 18.36 -12.55 -4.98
C LEU A 255 19.42 -11.83 -5.81
N ASN A 256 19.22 -11.82 -7.12
CA ASN A 256 20.04 -11.02 -8.03
C ASN A 256 19.44 -9.59 -8.13
N ILE A 257 19.79 -8.75 -7.16
CA ILE A 257 19.41 -7.33 -7.12
C ILE A 257 20.65 -6.44 -7.24
N PRO A 258 20.52 -5.21 -7.76
CA PRO A 258 21.62 -4.26 -7.78
C PRO A 258 22.17 -3.98 -6.38
N ILE A 259 23.49 -3.76 -6.31
CA ILE A 259 24.13 -3.27 -5.08
C ILE A 259 23.91 -1.76 -5.00
N PHE A 260 23.43 -1.29 -3.86
CA PHE A 260 23.23 0.13 -3.59
C PHE A 260 24.18 0.58 -2.49
N ASP A 261 24.87 1.68 -2.76
CA ASP A 261 25.83 2.24 -1.79
C ASP A 261 25.15 2.61 -0.47
N GLY A 262 25.80 2.26 0.63
CA GLY A 262 25.32 2.52 2.00
C GLY A 262 24.28 1.52 2.53
N ILE A 263 23.70 0.63 1.72
CA ILE A 263 22.85 -0.46 2.21
C ILE A 263 23.77 -1.59 2.71
N GLU A 264 23.66 -1.90 4.00
CA GLU A 264 24.38 -3.04 4.54
C GLU A 264 23.72 -4.35 4.13
N THR A 265 24.51 -5.27 3.64
CA THR A 265 24.09 -6.64 3.34
C THR A 265 24.88 -7.62 4.20
N GLY A 266 24.22 -8.67 4.62
CA GLY A 266 24.88 -9.75 5.36
C GLY A 266 24.11 -11.04 5.24
N THR A 267 24.70 -12.11 5.81
CA THR A 267 24.09 -13.43 5.84
C THR A 267 24.22 -13.99 7.25
N GLU A 268 23.10 -14.44 7.80
CA GLU A 268 23.08 -15.16 9.08
C GLU A 268 22.36 -16.49 8.90
N SER A 269 22.99 -17.59 9.28
CA SER A 269 22.45 -18.95 9.11
C SER A 269 21.99 -19.26 7.67
N GLY A 270 22.69 -18.71 6.66
CA GLY A 270 22.34 -18.92 5.25
C GLY A 270 21.18 -18.06 4.75
N ILE A 271 20.64 -17.15 5.57
CA ILE A 271 19.57 -16.21 5.20
C ILE A 271 20.18 -14.82 5.01
N ASN A 272 19.97 -14.25 3.83
CA ASN A 272 20.44 -12.92 3.50
C ASN A 272 19.54 -11.83 4.09
N PHE A 273 20.15 -10.72 4.50
CA PHE A 273 19.43 -9.55 5.00
C PHE A 273 20.01 -8.25 4.43
N TYR A 274 19.19 -7.20 4.50
CA TYR A 274 19.49 -5.83 4.08
C TYR A 274 19.13 -4.88 5.20
N ARG A 275 20.08 -3.99 5.57
CA ARG A 275 19.92 -3.02 6.65
C ARG A 275 20.14 -1.60 6.15
N PHE A 276 19.31 -0.72 6.59
CA PHE A 276 19.37 0.70 6.33
C PHE A 276 19.63 1.45 7.64
N TYR A 277 20.68 2.23 7.64
CA TYR A 277 21.03 3.09 8.75
C TYR A 277 21.06 4.54 8.31
N PRO A 278 20.49 5.51 9.08
CA PRO A 278 20.40 6.90 8.67
C PRO A 278 21.74 7.63 8.52
N HIS A 279 22.82 7.07 9.02
CA HIS A 279 24.19 7.61 8.81
C HIS A 279 24.88 7.07 7.55
N LYS A 280 24.33 6.01 6.91
CA LYS A 280 24.88 5.40 5.69
C LYS A 280 24.07 5.73 4.46
N VAL A 281 22.75 5.88 4.63
CA VAL A 281 21.82 6.21 3.53
C VAL A 281 20.94 7.39 3.92
N THR A 282 20.51 8.15 2.93
CA THR A 282 19.44 9.11 3.13
C THR A 282 18.12 8.35 3.27
N GLY A 283 17.58 8.27 4.48
CA GLY A 283 16.37 7.50 4.80
C GLY A 283 16.31 7.17 6.29
N GLU A 284 15.27 6.43 6.67
CA GLU A 284 15.09 5.95 8.04
C GLU A 284 15.63 4.53 8.21
N GLY A 285 15.55 4.01 9.45
CA GLY A 285 15.87 2.62 9.72
C GLY A 285 14.92 1.66 9.02
N PHE A 286 15.51 0.67 8.36
CA PHE A 286 14.76 -0.39 7.72
C PHE A 286 15.59 -1.68 7.69
N PHE A 287 14.90 -2.79 7.87
CA PHE A 287 15.45 -4.13 7.72
C PHE A 287 14.58 -4.91 6.75
N ALA A 288 15.20 -5.70 5.90
CA ALA A 288 14.49 -6.65 5.05
C ALA A 288 15.25 -7.96 4.92
N SER A 289 14.50 -9.06 4.83
CA SER A 289 15.03 -10.40 4.56
C SER A 289 14.03 -11.19 3.73
N VAL A 290 14.53 -12.17 2.96
CA VAL A 290 13.71 -13.01 2.09
C VAL A 290 13.99 -14.47 2.40
N ILE A 291 12.93 -15.21 2.73
CA ILE A 291 12.95 -16.64 3.05
C ILE A 291 11.98 -17.41 2.18
N ARG A 292 12.26 -18.68 1.95
CA ARG A 292 11.44 -19.59 1.16
C ARG A 292 10.93 -20.74 2.03
N LYS A 293 9.68 -21.15 1.81
CA LYS A 293 9.14 -22.40 2.32
C LYS A 293 9.70 -23.56 1.49
N PRO A 294 10.23 -24.64 2.12
CA PRO A 294 10.75 -25.78 1.36
C PRO A 294 9.75 -26.29 0.32
N GLU A 295 10.23 -26.65 -0.86
CA GLU A 295 9.38 -27.25 -1.91
C GLU A 295 8.82 -28.62 -1.50
N THR A 296 9.49 -29.29 -0.59
CA THR A 296 9.09 -30.58 -0.01
C THR A 296 7.98 -30.47 1.05
N ALA A 297 7.60 -29.24 1.43
CA ALA A 297 6.54 -29.03 2.40
C ALA A 297 5.19 -29.54 1.86
N GLU A 298 4.31 -29.96 2.77
CA GLU A 298 3.02 -30.50 2.38
C GLU A 298 2.06 -29.40 1.88
N TRP A 299 1.28 -29.75 0.84
CA TRP A 299 0.15 -28.94 0.39
C TRP A 299 -1.03 -29.19 1.34
N THR A 300 -1.54 -28.13 1.92
CA THR A 300 -2.73 -28.18 2.77
C THR A 300 -3.93 -27.61 2.01
N ASN A 301 -4.95 -28.44 1.78
CA ASN A 301 -6.23 -27.99 1.24
C ASN A 301 -7.25 -27.99 2.38
N HIS A 302 -7.54 -26.82 2.92
CA HIS A 302 -8.66 -26.69 3.83
C HIS A 302 -9.90 -26.26 3.04
N SER A 303 -10.83 -27.20 2.85
CA SER A 303 -12.17 -26.86 2.39
C SER A 303 -12.89 -26.17 3.54
N GLY A 304 -12.84 -24.85 3.60
CA GLY A 304 -13.70 -24.09 4.51
C GLY A 304 -15.15 -24.53 4.33
N LYS A 305 -15.88 -24.79 5.44
CA LYS A 305 -17.32 -25.05 5.36
C LYS A 305 -17.95 -23.90 4.58
N ARG A 306 -18.61 -24.22 3.46
CA ARG A 306 -19.36 -23.28 2.60
C ARG A 306 -20.38 -22.49 3.44
N GLU A 307 -19.96 -21.41 4.07
CA GLU A 307 -20.84 -20.53 4.79
C GLU A 307 -21.33 -19.38 3.91
N LYS A 308 -22.65 -19.27 3.86
CA LYS A 308 -23.50 -18.11 3.46
C LYS A 308 -23.36 -17.45 2.09
N TRP A 309 -22.19 -17.35 1.45
CA TRP A 309 -22.05 -16.70 0.14
C TRP A 309 -22.83 -17.40 -0.97
N SER A 310 -23.08 -18.71 -0.84
CA SER A 310 -23.84 -19.49 -1.84
C SER A 310 -25.32 -19.10 -1.96
N LYS A 311 -25.93 -18.47 -0.95
CA LYS A 311 -27.32 -17.99 -1.02
C LYS A 311 -27.46 -16.70 -1.79
N ASP A 312 -26.52 -15.76 -1.63
CA ASP A 312 -26.51 -14.49 -2.36
C ASP A 312 -26.19 -14.70 -3.84
N ARG A 313 -25.43 -15.72 -4.21
CA ARG A 313 -25.10 -16.07 -5.60
C ARG A 313 -26.30 -16.44 -6.45
N LYS A 314 -27.27 -17.21 -5.93
CA LYS A 314 -28.48 -17.56 -6.71
C LYS A 314 -29.37 -16.33 -6.97
N ALA A 315 -29.27 -15.30 -6.12
CA ALA A 315 -29.93 -14.02 -6.34
C ALA A 315 -29.16 -13.15 -7.34
N GLN A 316 -27.81 -13.20 -7.36
CA GLN A 316 -26.97 -12.44 -8.28
C GLN A 316 -27.09 -12.90 -9.74
N GLN A 317 -27.29 -14.19 -10.02
CA GLN A 317 -27.40 -14.74 -11.38
C GLN A 317 -28.60 -14.21 -12.21
N LYS A 318 -29.55 -13.50 -11.60
CA LYS A 318 -30.73 -12.92 -12.28
C LYS A 318 -30.70 -11.37 -12.39
N GLN A 319 -29.61 -10.73 -11.98
CA GLN A 319 -29.55 -9.27 -11.98
C GLN A 319 -29.05 -8.74 -13.33
N VAL A 320 -29.75 -7.71 -13.82
CA VAL A 320 -29.36 -6.98 -15.04
C VAL A 320 -28.13 -6.13 -14.73
N ILE A 321 -27.01 -6.44 -15.36
CA ILE A 321 -25.80 -5.62 -15.30
C ILE A 321 -26.01 -4.42 -16.23
N PRO A 322 -26.00 -3.17 -15.74
CA PRO A 322 -26.16 -1.98 -16.58
C PRO A 322 -25.05 -1.91 -17.64
N GLU A 323 -25.39 -1.57 -18.88
CA GLU A 323 -24.41 -1.49 -19.98
C GLU A 323 -23.27 -0.53 -19.69
N ILE A 324 -23.56 0.57 -18.97
CA ILE A 324 -22.53 1.54 -18.56
C ILE A 324 -21.40 0.88 -17.75
N THR A 325 -21.67 -0.14 -16.93
CA THR A 325 -20.63 -0.82 -16.14
C THR A 325 -19.63 -1.60 -16.97
N LYS A 326 -19.99 -1.96 -18.21
CA LYS A 326 -19.12 -2.65 -19.14
C LYS A 326 -18.23 -1.70 -19.98
N THR A 327 -18.63 -0.44 -20.08
CA THR A 327 -17.99 0.56 -20.93
C THR A 327 -17.26 1.64 -20.15
N ILE A 328 -17.60 1.83 -18.86
CA ILE A 328 -17.00 2.85 -17.97
C ILE A 328 -15.49 2.63 -17.77
N LEU A 329 -15.01 1.41 -17.98
CA LEU A 329 -13.61 1.05 -17.95
C LEU A 329 -13.12 0.68 -19.36
N THR A 330 -11.88 1.02 -19.67
CA THR A 330 -11.20 0.65 -20.93
C THR A 330 -10.84 -0.84 -20.99
N LYS A 331 -10.63 -1.48 -19.81
CA LYS A 331 -10.23 -2.88 -19.72
C LYS A 331 -11.41 -3.80 -19.95
N LYS A 332 -11.27 -4.76 -20.90
CA LYS A 332 -12.35 -5.66 -21.32
C LYS A 332 -12.46 -6.92 -20.46
N ASP A 333 -11.34 -7.43 -19.94
CA ASP A 333 -11.30 -8.70 -19.18
C ASP A 333 -11.61 -8.44 -17.70
N THR A 334 -12.83 -7.94 -17.43
CA THR A 334 -13.29 -7.60 -16.10
C THR A 334 -14.55 -8.37 -15.71
N TYR A 335 -14.52 -8.96 -14.54
CA TYR A 335 -15.68 -9.57 -13.90
C TYR A 335 -16.47 -8.48 -13.16
N VAL A 336 -17.66 -8.15 -13.66
CA VAL A 336 -18.59 -7.21 -13.01
C VAL A 336 -19.58 -7.97 -12.15
N PHE A 337 -19.70 -7.58 -10.89
CA PHE A 337 -20.63 -8.19 -9.92
C PHE A 337 -21.30 -7.13 -9.07
N LEU A 338 -22.46 -7.48 -8.51
CA LEU A 338 -23.15 -6.64 -7.55
C LEU A 338 -22.83 -7.11 -6.13
N HIS A 339 -22.34 -6.19 -5.30
CA HIS A 339 -22.17 -6.39 -3.86
C HIS A 339 -23.12 -5.43 -3.12
N LYS A 340 -24.15 -5.98 -2.46
CA LYS A 340 -25.28 -5.19 -1.91
C LYS A 340 -25.98 -4.40 -3.01
N GLU A 341 -25.80 -3.09 -3.06
CA GLU A 341 -26.41 -2.19 -4.06
C GLU A 341 -25.36 -1.60 -5.02
N GLU A 342 -24.09 -1.94 -4.84
CA GLU A 342 -22.95 -1.37 -5.57
C GLU A 342 -22.41 -2.35 -6.62
N TYR A 343 -22.33 -1.91 -7.86
CA TYR A 343 -21.62 -2.62 -8.92
C TYR A 343 -20.12 -2.45 -8.74
N ARG A 344 -19.38 -3.55 -8.84
CA ARG A 344 -17.93 -3.58 -8.71
C ARG A 344 -17.32 -4.33 -9.89
N CYS A 345 -16.12 -3.96 -10.27
CA CYS A 345 -15.33 -4.73 -11.22
C CYS A 345 -14.09 -5.32 -10.55
N PHE A 346 -13.72 -6.49 -11.00
CA PHE A 346 -12.54 -7.22 -10.57
C PHE A 346 -11.87 -7.88 -11.79
N SER A 347 -10.61 -8.27 -11.68
CA SER A 347 -9.93 -9.01 -12.74
C SER A 347 -10.60 -10.38 -12.95
N GLU A 348 -10.97 -10.71 -14.22
CA GLU A 348 -11.66 -11.98 -14.54
C GLU A 348 -10.78 -13.19 -14.21
N ILE A 349 -9.46 -13.10 -14.45
CA ILE A 349 -8.51 -14.20 -14.22
C ILE A 349 -8.42 -14.63 -12.75
N PHE A 350 -8.72 -13.72 -11.81
CA PHE A 350 -8.69 -14.01 -10.37
C PHE A 350 -10.06 -14.21 -9.74
N LYS A 351 -11.09 -14.45 -10.54
CA LYS A 351 -12.44 -14.66 -10.05
C LYS A 351 -12.54 -15.86 -9.09
N ASP A 352 -11.93 -17.00 -9.45
CA ASP A 352 -11.93 -18.19 -8.61
C ASP A 352 -11.18 -17.96 -7.29
N ALA A 353 -10.07 -17.23 -7.33
CA ALA A 353 -9.34 -16.80 -6.13
C ALA A 353 -10.21 -15.91 -5.23
N LEU A 354 -10.93 -14.93 -5.80
CA LEU A 354 -11.88 -14.10 -5.05
C LEU A 354 -12.96 -14.94 -4.39
N GLU A 355 -13.49 -15.94 -5.10
CA GLU A 355 -14.50 -16.85 -4.55
C GLU A 355 -13.96 -17.65 -3.37
N GLN A 356 -12.76 -18.22 -3.50
CA GLN A 356 -12.10 -18.98 -2.42
C GLN A 356 -11.83 -18.10 -1.20
N ILE A 357 -11.26 -16.91 -1.39
CA ILE A 357 -11.00 -15.95 -0.31
C ILE A 357 -12.31 -15.58 0.40
N SER A 358 -13.37 -15.32 -0.36
CA SER A 358 -14.68 -14.93 0.19
C SER A 358 -15.36 -15.99 1.05
N MET A 359 -15.01 -17.26 0.86
CA MET A 359 -15.51 -18.36 1.68
C MET A 359 -14.78 -18.50 3.02
N CYS A 360 -13.54 -18.03 3.09
CA CYS A 360 -12.64 -18.25 4.22
C CYS A 360 -12.39 -17.00 5.06
N LEU A 361 -12.33 -15.82 4.41
CA LEU A 361 -11.91 -14.57 5.02
C LEU A 361 -13.00 -13.49 4.97
N LYS A 362 -12.89 -12.55 5.90
CA LYS A 362 -13.70 -11.34 5.91
C LYS A 362 -13.11 -10.34 4.93
N ILE A 363 -13.73 -10.23 3.76
CA ILE A 363 -13.38 -9.23 2.75
C ILE A 363 -13.95 -7.87 3.17
N PHE A 364 -13.12 -6.84 3.20
CA PHE A 364 -13.51 -5.45 3.35
C PHE A 364 -13.94 -4.89 1.99
N ARG A 365 -13.11 -5.05 0.96
CA ARG A 365 -13.40 -4.68 -0.43
C ARG A 365 -12.69 -5.62 -1.41
N ALA A 366 -13.34 -5.87 -2.55
CA ALA A 366 -12.72 -6.52 -3.70
C ALA A 366 -12.94 -5.67 -4.96
N GLY A 367 -11.90 -5.48 -5.73
CA GLY A 367 -11.92 -4.71 -6.98
C GLY A 367 -12.26 -3.23 -6.80
N THR A 368 -12.68 -2.60 -7.89
CA THR A 368 -13.02 -1.17 -7.96
C THR A 368 -14.55 -0.99 -7.92
N PRO A 369 -15.09 -0.19 -7.00
CA PRO A 369 -16.49 0.25 -7.04
C PRO A 369 -16.75 1.03 -8.34
N LEU A 370 -17.77 0.64 -9.09
CA LEU A 370 -18.19 1.32 -10.31
C LEU A 370 -19.29 2.35 -10.06
N GLY A 371 -20.18 2.04 -9.11
CA GLY A 371 -21.31 2.88 -8.76
C GLY A 371 -22.57 2.12 -8.43
N ILE A 372 -23.65 2.86 -8.24
CA ILE A 372 -24.98 2.34 -7.88
C ILE A 372 -26.02 2.73 -8.91
N LEU A 373 -27.07 1.90 -9.06
CA LEU A 373 -28.23 2.21 -9.87
C LEU A 373 -29.33 2.80 -8.96
N LYS A 374 -29.71 4.06 -9.19
CA LYS A 374 -30.79 4.73 -8.47
C LYS A 374 -31.96 5.00 -9.42
N GLY A 375 -32.95 4.13 -9.39
CA GLY A 375 -34.03 4.14 -10.40
C GLY A 375 -33.48 3.79 -11.78
N LYS A 376 -33.51 4.76 -12.72
CA LYS A 376 -32.92 4.62 -14.07
C LYS A 376 -31.52 5.25 -14.19
N ASP A 377 -31.11 6.02 -13.18
CA ASP A 377 -29.85 6.78 -13.19
C ASP A 377 -28.73 5.93 -12.59
N PHE A 378 -27.61 5.81 -13.32
CA PHE A 378 -26.39 5.26 -12.79
C PHE A 378 -25.57 6.38 -12.15
N LEU A 379 -25.23 6.21 -10.87
CA LEU A 379 -24.38 7.12 -10.11
C LEU A 379 -22.99 6.50 -10.04
N PRO A 380 -21.99 7.03 -10.81
CA PRO A 380 -20.65 6.50 -10.79
C PRO A 380 -19.98 6.76 -9.43
N ASP A 381 -19.20 5.78 -8.97
CA ASP A 381 -18.42 5.92 -7.74
C ASP A 381 -17.18 6.78 -7.97
N SER A 382 -16.71 7.46 -6.91
CA SER A 382 -15.52 8.30 -6.98
C SER A 382 -14.24 7.49 -7.26
N ALA A 383 -14.19 6.23 -6.81
CA ALA A 383 -13.06 5.35 -7.05
C ALA A 383 -12.86 5.06 -8.55
N VAL A 384 -13.96 4.95 -9.32
CA VAL A 384 -13.81 4.72 -10.77
C VAL A 384 -13.28 5.96 -11.48
N ALA A 385 -13.55 7.17 -10.97
CA ALA A 385 -13.00 8.40 -11.54
C ALA A 385 -11.46 8.42 -11.49
N VAL A 386 -10.89 7.95 -10.39
CA VAL A 386 -9.43 7.91 -10.18
C VAL A 386 -8.79 6.58 -10.57
N SER A 387 -9.57 5.63 -11.10
CA SER A 387 -9.04 4.36 -11.60
C SER A 387 -8.13 4.57 -12.81
N ILE A 388 -7.05 3.79 -12.89
CA ILE A 388 -6.16 3.76 -14.08
C ILE A 388 -6.86 3.25 -15.34
N HIS A 389 -8.04 2.64 -15.18
CA HIS A 389 -8.85 2.06 -16.26
C HIS A 389 -10.04 2.91 -16.67
N LEU A 390 -10.24 4.09 -16.06
CA LEU A 390 -11.36 4.96 -16.42
C LEU A 390 -11.38 5.22 -17.94
N ASN A 391 -12.52 4.96 -18.57
CA ASN A 391 -12.76 5.35 -19.97
C ASN A 391 -13.19 6.83 -20.00
N LYS A 392 -12.21 7.71 -20.15
CA LYS A 392 -12.43 9.16 -20.16
C LYS A 392 -13.28 9.62 -21.36
N GLU A 393 -13.31 8.86 -22.46
CA GLU A 393 -14.04 9.23 -23.66
C GLU A 393 -15.56 9.21 -23.48
N LEU A 394 -16.05 8.50 -22.47
CA LEU A 394 -17.49 8.42 -22.17
C LEU A 394 -18.06 9.66 -21.51
N PHE A 395 -17.23 10.51 -20.96
CA PHE A 395 -17.67 11.65 -20.17
C PHE A 395 -16.93 12.92 -20.58
N PRO A 396 -17.62 14.07 -20.63
CA PRO A 396 -16.92 15.36 -20.73
C PRO A 396 -15.92 15.54 -19.61
N SER A 397 -14.73 16.01 -19.94
CA SER A 397 -13.67 16.35 -18.96
C SER A 397 -13.59 17.88 -18.83
N ILE A 398 -13.46 18.34 -17.60
CA ILE A 398 -13.29 19.75 -17.27
C ILE A 398 -11.94 19.91 -16.59
N GLU A 399 -11.04 20.64 -17.23
CA GLU A 399 -9.75 20.97 -16.67
C GLU A 399 -9.89 22.16 -15.70
N LEU A 400 -9.46 21.97 -14.47
CA LEU A 400 -9.54 22.96 -13.40
C LEU A 400 -8.24 23.75 -13.27
N SER A 401 -8.37 25.03 -13.01
CA SER A 401 -7.26 25.80 -12.42
C SER A 401 -6.91 25.28 -11.03
N TYR A 402 -5.77 25.66 -10.50
CA TYR A 402 -5.38 25.27 -9.14
C TYR A 402 -6.43 25.64 -8.08
N ASP A 403 -6.89 26.89 -8.12
CA ASP A 403 -7.87 27.38 -7.13
C ASP A 403 -9.21 26.65 -7.22
N GLU A 404 -9.68 26.36 -8.44
CA GLU A 404 -10.89 25.55 -8.65
C GLU A 404 -10.71 24.13 -8.17
N ALA A 405 -9.55 23.50 -8.40
CA ALA A 405 -9.24 22.16 -7.93
C ALA A 405 -9.25 22.08 -6.39
N ILE A 406 -8.65 23.06 -5.71
CA ILE A 406 -8.69 23.13 -4.23
C ILE A 406 -10.11 23.31 -3.73
N LYS A 407 -10.91 24.20 -4.32
CA LYS A 407 -12.33 24.39 -3.96
C LYS A 407 -13.14 23.09 -4.19
N TYR A 408 -12.90 22.41 -5.32
CA TYR A 408 -13.53 21.13 -5.61
C TYR A 408 -13.20 20.07 -4.53
N LEU A 409 -11.92 19.92 -4.18
CA LEU A 409 -11.43 18.98 -3.19
C LEU A 409 -11.86 19.34 -1.75
N SER A 410 -12.06 20.63 -1.45
CA SER A 410 -12.57 21.12 -0.16
C SER A 410 -14.09 21.07 -0.08
N LYS A 411 -14.79 20.80 -1.20
CA LYS A 411 -16.25 20.88 -1.35
C LYS A 411 -16.79 22.30 -1.09
N GLU A 412 -15.99 23.30 -1.45
CA GLU A 412 -16.41 24.71 -1.45
C GLU A 412 -17.18 25.05 -2.74
N GLU A 413 -17.99 26.13 -2.69
CA GLU A 413 -18.70 26.62 -3.86
C GLU A 413 -17.76 27.37 -4.82
N PHE A 414 -17.90 27.10 -6.10
CA PHE A 414 -17.23 27.83 -7.17
C PHE A 414 -18.05 27.75 -8.46
N VAL A 415 -17.72 28.59 -9.44
CA VAL A 415 -18.42 28.68 -10.72
C VAL A 415 -17.52 28.08 -11.80
N LEU A 416 -18.09 27.21 -12.63
CA LEU A 416 -17.43 26.65 -13.79
C LEU A 416 -17.77 27.48 -15.03
N ALA A 417 -16.76 27.79 -15.84
CA ALA A 417 -16.94 28.56 -17.08
C ALA A 417 -17.66 27.75 -18.18
N GLN A 418 -17.47 26.45 -18.22
CA GLN A 418 -18.09 25.52 -19.17
C GLN A 418 -18.41 24.20 -18.48
N GLU A 419 -19.64 23.71 -18.70
CA GLU A 419 -20.09 22.40 -18.21
C GLU A 419 -21.06 21.77 -19.21
N SER A 420 -20.93 20.47 -19.42
CA SER A 420 -21.92 19.67 -20.17
C SER A 420 -22.94 19.08 -19.21
N LYS A 421 -24.22 19.13 -19.57
CA LYS A 421 -25.28 18.52 -18.77
C LYS A 421 -24.99 17.05 -18.45
N GLY A 422 -25.14 16.67 -17.18
CA GLY A 422 -24.92 15.30 -16.71
C GLY A 422 -23.58 15.11 -16.01
N TRP A 423 -23.04 13.92 -16.09
CA TRP A 423 -21.78 13.57 -15.43
C TRP A 423 -20.57 14.15 -16.19
N ASN A 424 -19.68 14.83 -15.47
CA ASN A 424 -18.42 15.35 -15.97
C ASN A 424 -17.27 14.90 -15.06
N ILE A 425 -16.11 14.64 -15.65
CA ILE A 425 -14.88 14.32 -14.95
C ILE A 425 -14.16 15.64 -14.64
N MET A 426 -13.85 15.87 -13.37
CA MET A 426 -13.01 16.99 -12.96
C MET A 426 -11.56 16.55 -13.05
N CYS A 427 -10.73 17.32 -13.78
CA CYS A 427 -9.31 17.03 -13.97
C CYS A 427 -8.43 18.17 -13.48
N TYR A 428 -7.21 17.85 -13.10
CA TYR A 428 -6.14 18.81 -12.88
C TYR A 428 -4.85 18.28 -13.51
N LYS A 429 -4.21 19.06 -14.39
CA LYS A 429 -3.06 18.62 -15.21
C LYS A 429 -3.34 17.27 -15.91
N ASP A 430 -4.51 17.13 -16.52
CA ASP A 430 -5.03 15.95 -17.21
C ASP A 430 -5.28 14.71 -16.30
N VAL A 431 -5.10 14.82 -15.00
CA VAL A 431 -5.35 13.73 -14.05
C VAL A 431 -6.74 13.88 -13.43
N PRO A 432 -7.60 12.85 -13.51
CA PRO A 432 -8.93 12.88 -12.90
C PRO A 432 -8.87 13.01 -11.38
N LEU A 433 -9.70 13.90 -10.85
CA LEU A 433 -9.90 14.11 -9.40
C LEU A 433 -11.20 13.45 -8.90
N GLY A 434 -12.25 13.40 -9.74
CA GLY A 434 -13.56 12.88 -9.38
C GLY A 434 -14.68 13.40 -10.26
N TRP A 435 -15.91 13.35 -9.77
CA TRP A 435 -17.14 13.65 -10.52
C TRP A 435 -17.85 14.90 -10.06
N ILE A 436 -18.48 15.58 -11.03
CA ILE A 436 -19.63 16.42 -10.80
C ILE A 436 -20.83 15.94 -11.63
N LYS A 437 -22.05 16.28 -11.20
CA LYS A 437 -23.26 16.16 -12.03
C LYS A 437 -23.81 17.55 -12.29
N ALA A 438 -23.65 18.03 -13.53
CA ALA A 438 -24.10 19.34 -13.97
C ALA A 438 -25.59 19.34 -14.28
N MET A 439 -26.28 20.38 -13.83
CA MET A 439 -27.70 20.68 -13.99
C MET A 439 -27.84 22.10 -14.57
N PRO A 440 -29.02 22.54 -15.08
CA PRO A 440 -29.14 23.78 -15.86
C PRO A 440 -28.53 25.05 -15.24
N ASN A 441 -28.44 25.17 -13.92
CA ASN A 441 -27.95 26.39 -13.25
C ASN A 441 -27.01 26.09 -12.08
N ARG A 442 -26.58 24.85 -11.92
CA ARG A 442 -25.71 24.43 -10.81
C ARG A 442 -25.09 23.08 -11.11
N PHE A 443 -24.09 22.71 -10.35
CA PHE A 443 -23.60 21.33 -10.32
C PHE A 443 -23.56 20.78 -8.91
N ASN A 444 -23.63 19.48 -8.77
CA ASN A 444 -23.39 18.77 -7.53
C ASN A 444 -21.94 18.22 -7.54
N ASN A 445 -21.18 18.54 -6.51
CA ASN A 445 -19.86 18.01 -6.29
C ASN A 445 -19.96 16.62 -5.61
N TYR A 446 -19.55 15.57 -6.33
CA TYR A 446 -19.58 14.18 -5.88
C TYR A 446 -18.24 13.70 -5.29
N PHE A 447 -17.29 14.62 -5.03
CA PHE A 447 -16.07 14.25 -4.31
C PHE A 447 -16.42 13.71 -2.90
N PRO A 448 -15.83 12.58 -2.44
CA PRO A 448 -16.17 11.98 -1.16
C PRO A 448 -15.93 12.94 0.01
N PRO A 449 -16.88 13.11 0.93
CA PRO A 449 -16.69 13.99 2.09
C PRO A 449 -15.51 13.57 2.98
N GLU A 450 -15.26 12.27 3.08
CA GLU A 450 -14.15 11.68 3.84
C GLU A 450 -12.77 12.00 3.25
N TRP A 451 -12.68 12.17 1.92
CA TRP A 451 -11.42 12.47 1.21
C TRP A 451 -11.12 13.96 1.12
N ARG A 452 -12.04 14.82 1.56
CA ARG A 452 -11.92 16.27 1.36
C ARG A 452 -10.74 16.88 2.13
N ILE A 453 -10.17 17.95 1.59
CA ILE A 453 -9.26 18.82 2.30
C ILE A 453 -10.06 19.54 3.41
N ARG A 454 -9.64 19.41 4.66
CA ARG A 454 -10.37 19.95 5.83
C ARG A 454 -9.84 21.28 6.30
N ASN A 455 -8.54 21.50 6.15
CA ASN A 455 -7.86 22.70 6.63
C ASN A 455 -7.55 23.63 5.46
N GLN A 456 -7.85 24.91 5.62
CA GLN A 456 -7.39 25.90 4.67
C GLN A 456 -5.88 26.14 4.85
N TRP A 457 -5.20 26.39 3.74
CA TRP A 457 -3.79 26.73 3.78
C TRP A 457 -3.60 28.12 4.42
N ASN A 458 -2.75 28.20 5.45
CA ASN A 458 -2.49 29.41 6.21
C ASN A 458 -1.32 30.28 5.65
N GLY A 459 -0.66 29.83 4.59
CA GLY A 459 0.47 30.54 3.97
C GLY A 459 1.83 30.31 4.63
N GLU A 460 1.91 29.57 5.74
CA GLU A 460 3.15 29.42 6.51
C GLU A 460 4.09 28.33 6.00
N SER A 461 3.58 27.35 5.27
CA SER A 461 4.40 26.24 4.75
C SER A 461 4.60 26.36 3.23
N LYS A 462 5.78 25.96 2.75
CA LYS A 462 6.05 25.82 1.31
C LYS A 462 5.17 24.72 0.74
N ARG A 463 4.34 25.02 -0.26
CA ARG A 463 3.56 24.03 -0.97
C ARG A 463 4.46 23.22 -1.89
N PHE A 464 4.25 21.91 -1.88
CA PHE A 464 4.78 21.03 -2.91
C PHE A 464 3.72 20.79 -3.96
N MET A 465 4.10 20.98 -5.21
CA MET A 465 3.27 20.67 -6.38
C MET A 465 4.10 19.83 -7.33
N ILE A 466 3.64 18.60 -7.62
CA ILE A 466 4.37 17.75 -8.55
C ILE A 466 4.40 18.38 -9.95
N GLY A 467 5.58 18.46 -10.55
CA GLY A 467 5.78 19.04 -11.88
C GLY A 467 5.94 20.57 -11.91
N GLU A 468 6.21 21.19 -10.77
CA GLU A 468 6.61 22.63 -10.67
C GLU A 468 8.07 22.80 -10.25
#